data_3b0dcd64bdd18094eb2a6af21939da0c
#
_entry.id   3b0dcd64bdd18094eb2a6af21939da0c
#
_cell.length_a   1.000
_cell.length_b   1.000
_cell.length_c   1.000
_cell.angle_alpha   90.00
_cell.angle_beta   90.00
_cell.angle_gamma   90.00
#
_symmetry.space_group_name_H-M   'P 1'
#
loop_
_entity.id
_entity.type
_entity.pdbx_description
1 polymer ?
#
loop_
_entity_poly.entity_id
_entity_poly.type
_entity_poly.pdbx_seq_one_letter_code
_entity_poly.pdbx_strand_id
1 'polypeptide(L)'
;MNHYIPDHLIEEIRSQSDILDIISADVLLKKSGQNYKGLCPFHSEKTPSFVVSPEKQIYHCFGCGAGGNIFKFVMEMEDLSFLDVVKELASKCGVELPVFKPGQIDAKSNERDVLLNINQKTQTYFIRSLMNKDGKPARDYLSSRGFNDEKLLADYNIGWAAPGWENTLRYLQNQEKFSKNDISRAGLIKQKEKANDNNFYDRFRGRIIFPLQDIHGNLIAFAGRVITETEPKYLNSPETPLYIKGKHLFGFNRAKESIRKQNRALIVEGYFDQMRAQTRNLLI
;
A
#
# COMPACT_ATOMS: atom_id res chain seq x y z
N MET A 1 3.25 15.47 7.20
CA MET A 1 1.89 15.83 7.66
C MET A 1 0.92 15.36 6.58
N ASN A 2 0.21 14.27 6.84
CA ASN A 2 -0.83 13.82 5.91
C ASN A 2 -2.13 14.56 6.25
N HIS A 3 -2.58 15.40 5.34
CA HIS A 3 -3.89 16.04 5.43
C HIS A 3 -4.92 15.08 4.81
N TYR A 4 -5.79 14.52 5.64
CA TYR A 4 -6.91 13.72 5.17
C TYR A 4 -8.04 14.63 4.68
N ILE A 5 -8.47 14.40 3.47
CA ILE A 5 -9.67 15.06 2.93
C ILE A 5 -10.81 14.05 3.01
N PRO A 6 -11.96 14.40 3.61
CA PRO A 6 -13.10 13.51 3.71
C PRO A 6 -13.57 13.00 2.35
N ASP A 7 -13.93 11.72 2.26
CA ASP A 7 -14.32 11.07 1.01
C ASP A 7 -15.49 11.78 0.32
N HIS A 8 -16.45 12.33 1.08
CA HIS A 8 -17.56 13.08 0.51
C HIS A 8 -17.11 14.35 -0.23
N LEU A 9 -16.06 15.05 0.24
CA LEU A 9 -15.51 16.22 -0.47
C LEU A 9 -14.75 15.80 -1.74
N ILE A 10 -14.07 14.65 -1.70
CA ILE A 10 -13.43 14.09 -2.90
C ILE A 10 -14.49 13.76 -3.97
N GLU A 11 -15.59 13.12 -3.55
CA GLU A 11 -16.71 12.81 -4.45
C GLU A 11 -17.45 14.08 -4.92
N GLU A 12 -17.57 15.09 -4.07
CA GLU A 12 -18.14 16.38 -4.44
C GLU A 12 -17.28 17.08 -5.50
N ILE A 13 -15.97 17.19 -5.29
CA ILE A 13 -15.03 17.75 -6.26
C ILE A 13 -15.09 16.97 -7.57
N ARG A 14 -15.10 15.63 -7.48
CA ARG A 14 -15.21 14.75 -8.63
C ARG A 14 -16.50 14.96 -9.43
N SER A 15 -17.63 15.14 -8.75
CA SER A 15 -18.93 15.35 -9.38
C SER A 15 -19.06 16.72 -10.05
N GLN A 16 -18.35 17.73 -9.54
CA GLN A 16 -18.32 19.09 -10.06
C GLN A 16 -17.23 19.32 -11.13
N SER A 17 -16.35 18.34 -11.33
CA SER A 17 -15.24 18.42 -12.32
C SER A 17 -15.53 17.49 -13.48
N ASP A 18 -15.68 18.03 -14.69
CA ASP A 18 -15.77 17.19 -15.89
C ASP A 18 -14.37 16.80 -16.37
N ILE A 19 -14.14 15.50 -16.49
CA ILE A 19 -12.85 14.96 -16.96
C ILE A 19 -12.50 15.44 -18.38
N LEU A 20 -13.52 15.65 -19.21
CA LEU A 20 -13.32 16.13 -20.58
C LEU A 20 -12.77 17.55 -20.60
N ASP A 21 -13.34 18.44 -19.78
CA ASP A 21 -12.91 19.83 -19.67
C ASP A 21 -11.46 19.93 -19.16
N ILE A 22 -11.15 19.15 -18.12
CA ILE A 22 -9.80 19.13 -17.53
C ILE A 22 -8.78 18.60 -18.54
N ILE A 23 -9.04 17.47 -19.18
CA ILE A 23 -8.08 16.86 -20.11
C ILE A 23 -7.95 17.66 -21.41
N SER A 24 -9.04 18.30 -21.86
CA SER A 24 -9.01 19.11 -23.11
C SER A 24 -8.14 20.37 -22.99
N ALA A 25 -7.80 20.78 -21.77
CA ALA A 25 -6.86 21.90 -21.58
C ALA A 25 -5.43 21.54 -22.07
N ASP A 26 -5.04 20.27 -21.95
CA ASP A 26 -3.67 19.81 -22.25
C ASP A 26 -3.60 18.88 -23.46
N VAL A 27 -4.70 18.20 -23.79
CA VAL A 27 -4.75 17.18 -24.86
C VAL A 27 -5.77 17.53 -25.91
N LEU A 28 -5.33 17.59 -27.16
CA LEU A 28 -6.25 17.80 -28.27
C LEU A 28 -7.10 16.54 -28.50
N LEU A 29 -8.36 16.60 -28.07
CA LEU A 29 -9.30 15.51 -28.16
C LEU A 29 -10.25 15.65 -29.35
N LYS A 30 -10.52 14.53 -30.06
CA LYS A 30 -11.52 14.45 -31.13
C LYS A 30 -12.61 13.45 -30.73
N LYS A 31 -13.86 13.80 -30.97
CA LYS A 31 -15.01 12.92 -30.67
C LYS A 31 -14.93 11.62 -31.49
N SER A 32 -15.15 10.50 -30.84
CA SER A 32 -15.11 9.14 -31.40
C SER A 32 -16.22 8.28 -30.77
N GLY A 33 -17.41 8.34 -31.36
CA GLY A 33 -18.62 7.76 -30.81
C GLY A 33 -19.06 8.48 -29.53
N GLN A 34 -19.22 7.73 -28.43
CA GLN A 34 -19.56 8.27 -27.10
C GLN A 34 -18.32 8.76 -26.33
N ASN A 35 -17.12 8.48 -26.82
CA ASN A 35 -15.85 8.83 -26.19
C ASN A 35 -15.10 9.89 -27.00
N TYR A 36 -13.97 10.33 -26.44
CA TYR A 36 -13.02 11.21 -27.11
C TYR A 36 -11.67 10.54 -27.23
N LYS A 37 -10.93 10.83 -28.32
CA LYS A 37 -9.60 10.28 -28.58
C LYS A 37 -8.59 11.39 -28.87
N GLY A 38 -7.35 11.19 -28.40
CA GLY A 38 -6.22 12.07 -28.66
C GLY A 38 -4.89 11.33 -28.63
N LEU A 39 -3.81 12.05 -28.86
CA LEU A 39 -2.46 11.55 -28.60
C LEU A 39 -2.23 11.53 -27.08
N CYS A 40 -1.57 10.49 -26.59
CA CYS A 40 -1.31 10.34 -25.17
C CYS A 40 -0.27 11.36 -24.69
N PRO A 41 -0.52 12.08 -23.60
CA PRO A 41 0.47 13.00 -23.04
C PRO A 41 1.60 12.29 -22.27
N PHE A 42 1.40 11.01 -21.90
CA PHE A 42 2.33 10.26 -21.06
C PHE A 42 3.36 9.42 -21.82
N HIS A 43 3.18 9.28 -23.16
CA HIS A 43 4.17 8.63 -24.01
C HIS A 43 4.12 9.19 -25.44
N SER A 44 5.22 9.07 -26.17
CA SER A 44 5.29 9.54 -27.56
C SER A 44 4.64 8.55 -28.51
N GLU A 45 3.64 9.01 -29.28
CA GLU A 45 2.94 8.21 -30.30
C GLU A 45 2.52 9.06 -31.52
N LYS A 46 2.31 8.39 -32.66
CA LYS A 46 1.85 9.06 -33.90
C LYS A 46 0.36 8.82 -34.19
N THR A 47 -0.22 7.80 -33.59
CA THR A 47 -1.62 7.41 -33.74
C THR A 47 -2.36 7.54 -32.45
N PRO A 48 -3.53 8.21 -32.41
CA PRO A 48 -4.26 8.41 -31.15
C PRO A 48 -4.64 7.10 -30.49
N SER A 49 -4.15 6.86 -29.26
CA SER A 49 -4.51 5.72 -28.41
C SER A 49 -5.08 6.12 -27.06
N PHE A 50 -5.07 7.39 -26.73
CA PHE A 50 -5.60 7.95 -25.51
C PHE A 50 -7.11 8.19 -25.64
N VAL A 51 -7.91 7.56 -24.80
CA VAL A 51 -9.37 7.60 -24.82
C VAL A 51 -9.90 8.18 -23.52
N VAL A 52 -10.81 9.15 -23.64
CA VAL A 52 -11.54 9.73 -22.50
C VAL A 52 -13.01 9.36 -22.60
N SER A 53 -13.58 8.84 -21.53
CA SER A 53 -15.00 8.52 -21.41
C SER A 53 -15.70 9.51 -20.46
N PRO A 54 -16.45 10.49 -20.98
CA PRO A 54 -17.18 11.43 -20.12
C PRO A 54 -18.25 10.76 -19.27
N GLU A 55 -18.92 9.75 -19.81
CA GLU A 55 -19.95 9.00 -19.08
C GLU A 55 -19.39 8.29 -17.82
N LYS A 56 -18.18 7.72 -17.96
CA LYS A 56 -17.53 6.99 -16.86
C LYS A 56 -16.59 7.85 -16.03
N GLN A 57 -16.34 9.09 -16.45
CA GLN A 57 -15.39 10.01 -15.82
C GLN A 57 -13.99 9.39 -15.64
N ILE A 58 -13.51 8.69 -16.70
CA ILE A 58 -12.19 8.05 -16.73
C ILE A 58 -11.48 8.28 -18.07
N TYR A 59 -10.16 8.18 -18.04
CA TYR A 59 -9.33 8.07 -19.24
C TYR A 59 -8.57 6.74 -19.26
N HIS A 60 -8.18 6.30 -20.45
CA HIS A 60 -7.33 5.14 -20.64
C HIS A 60 -6.53 5.26 -21.94
N CYS A 61 -5.22 5.03 -21.86
CA CYS A 61 -4.36 4.94 -23.03
C CYS A 61 -4.13 3.48 -23.41
N PHE A 62 -4.51 3.09 -24.62
CA PHE A 62 -4.31 1.73 -25.14
C PHE A 62 -2.86 1.48 -25.61
N GLY A 63 -2.03 2.53 -25.72
CA GLY A 63 -0.61 2.41 -26.05
C GLY A 63 0.27 2.08 -24.86
N CYS A 64 0.23 2.89 -23.79
CA CYS A 64 1.10 2.71 -22.62
C CYS A 64 0.38 2.15 -21.38
N GLY A 65 -0.96 2.01 -21.41
CA GLY A 65 -1.74 1.51 -20.27
C GLY A 65 -2.02 2.55 -19.17
N ALA A 66 -1.59 3.80 -19.32
CA ALA A 66 -1.94 4.87 -18.40
C ALA A 66 -3.46 5.04 -18.36
N GLY A 67 -4.04 5.20 -17.17
CA GLY A 67 -5.49 5.33 -17.02
C GLY A 67 -5.90 5.62 -15.60
N GLY A 68 -7.04 6.31 -15.45
CA GLY A 68 -7.56 6.72 -14.16
C GLY A 68 -8.70 7.72 -14.26
N ASN A 69 -8.91 8.43 -13.16
CA ASN A 69 -9.84 9.55 -13.05
C ASN A 69 -9.12 10.90 -13.17
N ILE A 70 -9.85 11.99 -12.96
CA ILE A 70 -9.33 13.37 -13.03
C ILE A 70 -8.15 13.60 -12.09
N PHE A 71 -8.22 13.10 -10.86
CA PHE A 71 -7.15 13.30 -9.88
C PHE A 71 -5.85 12.65 -10.36
N LYS A 72 -5.94 11.41 -10.85
CA LYS A 72 -4.77 10.71 -11.35
C LYS A 72 -4.19 11.36 -12.60
N PHE A 73 -5.05 11.88 -13.48
CA PHE A 73 -4.59 12.61 -14.66
C PHE A 73 -3.76 13.84 -14.29
N VAL A 74 -4.29 14.72 -13.42
CA VAL A 74 -3.60 15.94 -12.99
C VAL A 74 -2.32 15.61 -12.20
N MET A 75 -2.35 14.58 -11.33
CA MET A 75 -1.14 14.13 -10.62
C MET A 75 -0.01 13.73 -11.57
N GLU A 76 -0.32 12.99 -12.64
CA GLU A 76 0.67 12.50 -13.60
C GLU A 76 1.13 13.60 -14.57
N MET A 77 0.24 14.58 -14.91
CA MET A 77 0.57 15.69 -15.79
C MET A 77 1.44 16.76 -15.13
N GLU A 78 1.15 17.09 -13.88
CA GLU A 78 1.76 18.20 -13.16
C GLU A 78 2.79 17.76 -12.11
N ASP A 79 3.02 16.45 -11.97
CA ASP A 79 3.90 15.86 -10.93
C ASP A 79 3.54 16.31 -9.51
N LEU A 80 2.23 16.42 -9.24
CA LEU A 80 1.70 16.90 -7.97
C LEU A 80 1.29 15.75 -7.05
N SER A 81 1.32 16.00 -5.73
CA SER A 81 0.74 15.08 -4.77
C SER A 81 -0.79 15.06 -4.88
N PHE A 82 -1.42 13.94 -4.48
CA PHE A 82 -2.89 13.85 -4.44
C PHE A 82 -3.54 15.00 -3.67
N LEU A 83 -2.94 15.38 -2.54
CA LEU A 83 -3.44 16.48 -1.71
C LEU A 83 -3.42 17.82 -2.44
N ASP A 84 -2.35 18.10 -3.18
CA ASP A 84 -2.22 19.35 -3.92
C ASP A 84 -3.20 19.41 -5.08
N VAL A 85 -3.39 18.30 -5.78
CA VAL A 85 -4.41 18.17 -6.85
C VAL A 85 -5.82 18.37 -6.28
N VAL A 86 -6.14 17.77 -5.12
CA VAL A 86 -7.46 17.98 -4.50
C VAL A 86 -7.68 19.44 -4.12
N LYS A 87 -6.67 20.12 -3.57
CA LYS A 87 -6.76 21.56 -3.25
C LYS A 87 -6.98 22.41 -4.51
N GLU A 88 -6.27 22.11 -5.56
CA GLU A 88 -6.38 22.82 -6.83
C GLU A 88 -7.77 22.67 -7.45
N LEU A 89 -8.24 21.41 -7.58
CA LEU A 89 -9.56 21.11 -8.13
C LEU A 89 -10.68 21.68 -7.25
N ALA A 90 -10.57 21.58 -5.92
CA ALA A 90 -11.51 22.18 -4.99
C ALA A 90 -11.64 23.70 -5.20
N SER A 91 -10.49 24.39 -5.37
CA SER A 91 -10.48 25.82 -5.65
C SER A 91 -11.15 26.14 -6.98
N LYS A 92 -10.93 25.33 -8.04
CA LYS A 92 -11.57 25.50 -9.35
C LYS A 92 -13.09 25.27 -9.33
N CYS A 93 -13.54 24.32 -8.51
CA CYS A 93 -14.97 23.97 -8.36
C CYS A 93 -15.70 24.82 -7.28
N GLY A 94 -14.99 25.66 -6.51
CA GLY A 94 -15.58 26.41 -5.42
C GLY A 94 -15.96 25.56 -4.19
N VAL A 95 -15.38 24.35 -4.07
CA VAL A 95 -15.58 23.47 -2.92
C VAL A 95 -14.64 23.94 -1.79
N GLU A 96 -15.24 24.33 -0.67
CA GLU A 96 -14.46 24.73 0.51
C GLU A 96 -13.86 23.50 1.19
N LEU A 97 -12.54 23.39 1.15
CA LEU A 97 -11.84 22.41 1.95
C LEU A 97 -11.73 22.86 3.40
N PRO A 98 -11.88 21.95 4.37
CA PRO A 98 -11.72 22.29 5.77
C PRO A 98 -10.36 22.95 6.01
N VAL A 99 -10.34 24.11 6.65
CA VAL A 99 -9.10 24.69 7.14
C VAL A 99 -8.65 23.82 8.31
N PHE A 100 -7.68 22.95 8.05
CA PHE A 100 -7.13 22.06 9.07
C PHE A 100 -6.40 22.90 10.13
N LYS A 101 -7.10 23.29 11.19
CA LYS A 101 -6.46 23.77 12.40
C LYS A 101 -5.74 22.59 13.03
N PRO A 102 -4.48 22.74 13.49
CA PRO A 102 -3.82 21.71 14.27
C PRO A 102 -4.73 21.36 15.48
N GLY A 103 -5.36 20.18 15.47
CA GLY A 103 -6.23 19.70 16.56
C GLY A 103 -7.66 19.30 16.20
N GLN A 104 -8.15 19.52 14.96
CA GLN A 104 -9.49 19.09 14.51
C GLN A 104 -9.41 18.08 13.38
N ILE A 105 -8.64 17.01 13.59
CA ILE A 105 -8.64 15.84 12.70
C ILE A 105 -9.67 14.88 13.28
N ASP A 106 -10.58 14.36 12.43
CA ASP A 106 -11.44 13.24 12.83
C ASP A 106 -10.56 12.17 13.48
N ALA A 107 -10.83 11.82 14.73
CA ALA A 107 -9.96 10.93 15.52
C ALA A 107 -9.69 9.60 14.81
N LYS A 108 -10.65 9.11 13.98
CA LYS A 108 -10.52 7.88 13.20
C LYS A 108 -9.57 7.99 12.00
N SER A 109 -9.54 9.13 11.30
CA SER A 109 -8.63 9.30 10.15
C SER A 109 -7.19 9.48 10.62
N ASN A 110 -7.00 10.26 11.69
CA ASN A 110 -5.68 10.40 12.32
C ASN A 110 -5.15 9.05 12.83
N GLU A 111 -6.02 8.22 13.42
CA GLU A 111 -5.65 6.89 13.86
C GLU A 111 -5.18 6.00 12.71
N ARG A 112 -5.94 5.96 11.61
CA ARG A 112 -5.58 5.15 10.43
C ARG A 112 -4.21 5.55 9.88
N ASP A 113 -3.96 6.84 9.73
CA ASP A 113 -2.69 7.37 9.22
C ASP A 113 -1.52 7.07 10.16
N VAL A 114 -1.72 7.21 11.47
CA VAL A 114 -0.72 6.84 12.47
C VAL A 114 -0.37 5.36 12.40
N LEU A 115 -1.37 4.48 12.30
CA LEU A 115 -1.15 3.04 12.22
C LEU A 115 -0.47 2.63 10.91
N LEU A 116 -0.85 3.22 9.77
CA LEU A 116 -0.18 3.00 8.48
C LEU A 116 1.29 3.45 8.54
N ASN A 117 1.58 4.60 9.14
CA ASN A 117 2.94 5.10 9.31
C ASN A 117 3.77 4.17 10.21
N ILE A 118 3.21 3.68 11.32
CA ILE A 118 3.85 2.70 12.20
C ILE A 118 4.21 1.43 11.41
N ASN A 119 3.27 0.89 10.62
CA ASN A 119 3.53 -0.27 9.79
C ASN A 119 4.65 -0.01 8.79
N GLN A 120 4.64 1.15 8.10
CA GLN A 120 5.67 1.53 7.12
C GLN A 120 7.07 1.60 7.77
N LYS A 121 7.18 2.24 8.94
CA LYS A 121 8.44 2.33 9.68
C LYS A 121 8.92 0.95 10.15
N THR A 122 7.98 0.11 10.61
CA THR A 122 8.26 -1.26 10.99
C THR A 122 8.77 -2.10 9.81
N GLN A 123 8.17 -1.96 8.64
CA GLN A 123 8.62 -2.63 7.43
C GLN A 123 10.05 -2.23 7.06
N THR A 124 10.35 -0.94 7.07
CA THR A 124 11.70 -0.43 6.83
C THR A 124 12.72 -1.03 7.80
N TYR A 125 12.35 -1.13 9.08
CA TYR A 125 13.17 -1.77 10.10
C TYR A 125 13.40 -3.25 9.80
N PHE A 126 12.37 -4.02 9.47
CA PHE A 126 12.50 -5.45 9.17
C PHE A 126 13.31 -5.71 7.89
N ILE A 127 13.17 -4.89 6.85
CA ILE A 127 14.00 -4.98 5.63
C ILE A 127 15.47 -4.74 5.97
N ARG A 128 15.79 -3.68 6.72
CA ARG A 128 17.17 -3.41 7.17
C ARG A 128 17.72 -4.56 8.02
N SER A 129 16.89 -5.13 8.90
CA SER A 129 17.26 -6.27 9.74
C SER A 129 17.58 -7.53 8.90
N LEU A 130 16.88 -7.75 7.79
CA LEU A 130 17.19 -8.84 6.86
C LEU A 130 18.56 -8.64 6.18
N MET A 131 18.90 -7.41 5.83
CA MET A 131 20.11 -7.10 5.07
C MET A 131 21.37 -6.99 5.93
N ASN A 132 21.24 -6.76 7.24
CA ASN A 132 22.38 -6.65 8.15
C ASN A 132 22.94 -8.02 8.56
N LYS A 133 23.93 -8.02 9.47
CA LYS A 133 24.58 -9.25 9.97
C LYS A 133 23.61 -10.21 10.66
N ASP A 134 22.66 -9.68 11.42
CA ASP A 134 21.67 -10.45 12.18
C ASP A 134 20.66 -11.16 11.28
N GLY A 135 20.51 -10.70 10.02
CA GLY A 135 19.65 -11.29 9.01
C GLY A 135 20.24 -12.51 8.31
N LYS A 136 21.52 -12.86 8.54
CA LYS A 136 22.16 -14.00 7.87
C LYS A 136 21.36 -15.31 7.99
N PRO A 137 20.90 -15.74 9.18
CA PRO A 137 20.12 -16.97 9.30
C PRO A 137 18.82 -16.95 8.46
N ALA A 138 18.17 -15.80 8.36
CA ALA A 138 16.97 -15.64 7.54
C ALA A 138 17.29 -15.71 6.04
N ARG A 139 18.39 -15.09 5.59
CA ARG A 139 18.84 -15.17 4.19
C ARG A 139 19.24 -16.59 3.81
N ASP A 140 19.98 -17.29 4.68
CA ASP A 140 20.38 -18.69 4.47
C ASP A 140 19.13 -19.59 4.35
N TYR A 141 18.12 -19.36 5.20
CA TYR A 141 16.84 -20.07 5.12
C TYR A 141 16.09 -19.75 3.82
N LEU A 142 16.00 -18.48 3.41
CA LEU A 142 15.37 -18.08 2.15
C LEU A 142 16.07 -18.73 0.97
N SER A 143 17.41 -18.74 0.98
CA SER A 143 18.26 -19.40 -0.04
C SER A 143 17.97 -20.90 -0.11
N SER A 144 17.92 -21.61 1.03
CA SER A 144 17.59 -23.04 1.08
C SER A 144 16.20 -23.38 0.53
N ARG A 145 15.30 -22.39 0.54
CA ARG A 145 13.95 -22.48 -0.03
C ARG A 145 13.89 -22.07 -1.50
N GLY A 146 15.02 -21.70 -2.12
CA GLY A 146 15.13 -21.30 -3.52
C GLY A 146 14.77 -19.82 -3.77
N PHE A 147 14.80 -18.97 -2.74
CA PHE A 147 14.58 -17.52 -2.84
C PHE A 147 15.90 -16.77 -2.71
N ASN A 148 16.75 -16.88 -3.75
CA ASN A 148 18.07 -16.25 -3.83
C ASN A 148 18.05 -14.90 -4.56
N ASP A 149 16.95 -14.55 -5.21
CA ASP A 149 16.82 -13.33 -5.97
C ASP A 149 16.52 -12.15 -5.03
N GLU A 150 17.54 -11.31 -4.83
CA GLU A 150 17.42 -10.10 -4.00
C GLU A 150 16.35 -9.13 -4.54
N LYS A 151 16.19 -9.06 -5.87
CA LYS A 151 15.15 -8.23 -6.47
C LYS A 151 13.76 -8.74 -6.09
N LEU A 152 13.53 -10.03 -6.14
CA LEU A 152 12.27 -10.61 -5.71
C LEU A 152 11.98 -10.32 -4.24
N LEU A 153 12.98 -10.48 -3.36
CA LEU A 153 12.83 -10.18 -1.94
C LEU A 153 12.55 -8.70 -1.69
N ALA A 154 13.20 -7.82 -2.45
CA ALA A 154 12.94 -6.38 -2.41
C ALA A 154 11.55 -6.03 -2.95
N ASP A 155 11.14 -6.59 -4.08
CA ASP A 155 9.82 -6.38 -4.67
C ASP A 155 8.68 -6.76 -3.70
N TYR A 156 8.87 -7.85 -2.95
CA TYR A 156 7.91 -8.28 -1.92
C TYR A 156 8.13 -7.62 -0.56
N ASN A 157 9.16 -6.78 -0.42
CA ASN A 157 9.52 -6.13 0.82
C ASN A 157 9.67 -7.13 1.98
N ILE A 158 10.29 -8.28 1.72
CA ILE A 158 10.52 -9.32 2.72
C ILE A 158 11.48 -8.78 3.78
N GLY A 159 11.16 -9.05 5.05
CA GLY A 159 11.93 -8.58 6.18
C GLY A 159 12.31 -9.68 7.16
N TRP A 160 13.04 -9.30 8.20
CA TRP A 160 13.43 -10.16 9.30
C TRP A 160 13.15 -9.51 10.64
N ALA A 161 12.33 -10.14 11.45
CA ALA A 161 12.21 -9.82 12.86
C ALA A 161 13.24 -10.65 13.63
N ALA A 162 14.37 -10.05 13.97
CA ALA A 162 15.44 -10.73 14.68
C ALA A 162 14.97 -11.29 16.06
N PRO A 163 15.60 -12.35 16.57
CA PRO A 163 15.34 -12.83 17.93
C PRO A 163 15.56 -11.72 18.96
N GLY A 164 14.67 -11.62 19.94
CA GLY A 164 14.70 -10.59 20.98
C GLY A 164 13.30 -10.18 21.40
N TRP A 165 13.16 -9.70 22.64
CA TRP A 165 11.84 -9.44 23.20
C TRP A 165 11.28 -8.05 22.91
N GLU A 166 12.15 -7.06 22.61
CA GLU A 166 11.77 -5.65 22.54
C GLU A 166 12.49 -4.89 21.41
N ASN A 167 13.01 -5.58 20.41
CA ASN A 167 13.80 -4.95 19.34
C ASN A 167 12.94 -3.96 18.52
N THR A 168 11.77 -4.40 18.07
CA THR A 168 10.82 -3.59 17.29
C THR A 168 10.23 -2.48 18.17
N LEU A 169 9.84 -2.80 19.40
CA LEU A 169 9.33 -1.85 20.37
C LEU A 169 10.32 -0.71 20.62
N ARG A 170 11.58 -1.04 20.91
CA ARG A 170 12.63 -0.02 21.16
C ARG A 170 12.90 0.83 19.93
N TYR A 171 12.93 0.22 18.75
CA TYR A 171 13.11 0.97 17.50
C TYR A 171 11.97 1.99 17.31
N LEU A 172 10.72 1.56 17.42
CA LEU A 172 9.56 2.41 17.19
C LEU A 172 9.41 3.50 18.25
N GLN A 173 9.75 3.23 19.51
CA GLN A 173 9.69 4.23 20.57
C GLN A 173 10.87 5.20 20.56
N ASN A 174 12.09 4.70 20.42
CA ASN A 174 13.29 5.51 20.65
C ASN A 174 13.69 6.28 19.39
N GLN A 175 13.56 5.68 18.21
CA GLN A 175 13.94 6.32 16.94
C GLN A 175 12.75 7.02 16.27
N GLU A 176 11.60 6.35 16.19
CA GLU A 176 10.43 6.87 15.48
C GLU A 176 9.44 7.63 16.38
N LYS A 177 9.63 7.58 17.72
CA LYS A 177 8.86 8.34 18.75
C LYS A 177 7.37 8.00 18.83
N PHE A 178 6.96 6.80 18.42
CA PHE A 178 5.57 6.35 18.58
C PHE A 178 5.25 5.97 20.04
N SER A 179 3.99 6.17 20.42
CA SER A 179 3.51 5.72 21.72
C SER A 179 3.36 4.20 21.79
N LYS A 180 3.55 3.60 22.99
CA LYS A 180 3.30 2.16 23.19
C LYS A 180 1.88 1.75 22.84
N ASN A 181 0.91 2.63 23.10
CA ASN A 181 -0.49 2.39 22.80
C ASN A 181 -0.70 2.24 21.29
N ASP A 182 -0.17 3.15 20.48
CA ASP A 182 -0.32 3.11 19.02
C ASP A 182 0.41 1.90 18.42
N ILE A 183 1.61 1.56 18.94
CA ILE A 183 2.35 0.36 18.52
C ILE A 183 1.55 -0.92 18.87
N SER A 184 0.89 -0.96 20.04
CA SER A 184 0.02 -2.06 20.44
C SER A 184 -1.21 -2.16 19.54
N ARG A 185 -1.86 -1.03 19.21
CA ARG A 185 -3.01 -0.95 18.30
C ARG A 185 -2.64 -1.36 16.86
N ALA A 186 -1.40 -1.13 16.43
CA ALA A 186 -0.88 -1.66 15.17
C ALA A 186 -0.64 -3.19 15.21
N GLY A 187 -0.78 -3.84 16.38
CA GLY A 187 -0.63 -5.28 16.55
C GLY A 187 0.81 -5.78 16.51
N LEU A 188 1.79 -4.93 16.77
CA LEU A 188 3.23 -5.23 16.69
C LEU A 188 3.81 -5.71 18.02
N ILE A 189 3.15 -5.39 19.12
CA ILE A 189 3.54 -5.81 20.48
C ILE A 189 2.37 -6.44 21.21
N LYS A 190 2.68 -7.26 22.21
CA LYS A 190 1.70 -7.91 23.08
C LYS A 190 2.04 -7.61 24.55
N GLN A 191 1.03 -7.34 25.36
CA GLN A 191 1.19 -7.16 26.80
C GLN A 191 1.36 -8.51 27.49
N LYS A 192 2.21 -8.60 28.51
CA LYS A 192 2.36 -9.80 29.35
C LYS A 192 1.17 -9.93 30.30
N GLU A 193 0.54 -11.10 30.29
CA GLU A 193 -0.70 -11.39 31.07
C GLU A 193 -0.56 -11.36 32.57
N LYS A 194 0.66 -11.44 33.15
CA LYS A 194 0.92 -11.57 34.59
C LYS A 194 1.70 -10.44 35.25
N ALA A 195 1.93 -9.34 34.56
CA ALA A 195 2.63 -8.20 35.11
C ALA A 195 1.63 -7.09 35.41
N ASN A 196 1.50 -6.69 36.66
CA ASN A 196 1.01 -5.36 37.03
C ASN A 196 2.01 -4.40 36.42
N ASP A 197 1.82 -3.97 35.20
CA ASP A 197 2.52 -2.87 34.54
C ASP A 197 2.81 -3.16 33.07
N ASN A 198 2.60 -2.20 32.27
CA ASN A 198 3.22 -1.67 31.04
C ASN A 198 4.33 -2.53 30.37
N ASN A 199 4.38 -3.85 30.63
CA ASN A 199 5.40 -4.75 30.15
C ASN A 199 4.93 -5.40 28.83
N PHE A 200 5.42 -4.86 27.73
CA PHE A 200 5.13 -5.32 26.37
C PHE A 200 6.32 -6.05 25.79
N TYR A 201 6.05 -6.91 24.82
CA TYR A 201 7.06 -7.59 24.03
C TYR A 201 6.67 -7.65 22.56
N ASP A 202 7.67 -7.76 21.69
CA ASP A 202 7.48 -7.85 20.24
C ASP A 202 6.64 -9.08 19.87
N ARG A 203 5.65 -8.88 19.02
CA ARG A 203 4.84 -9.99 18.51
C ARG A 203 5.65 -10.90 17.58
N PHE A 204 6.47 -10.33 16.73
CA PHE A 204 7.30 -11.07 15.79
C PHE A 204 8.75 -11.15 16.28
N ARG A 205 9.28 -12.37 16.42
CA ARG A 205 10.63 -12.65 16.91
C ARG A 205 11.17 -13.88 16.21
N GLY A 206 12.39 -13.84 15.68
CA GLY A 206 13.00 -14.94 14.94
C GLY A 206 12.19 -15.38 13.72
N ARG A 207 11.59 -14.41 12.98
CA ARG A 207 10.66 -14.71 11.90
C ARG A 207 10.97 -13.92 10.63
N ILE A 208 10.91 -14.61 9.49
CA ILE A 208 10.82 -13.96 8.19
C ILE A 208 9.46 -13.27 8.12
N ILE A 209 9.46 -12.00 7.69
CA ILE A 209 8.27 -11.15 7.67
C ILE A 209 7.78 -10.93 6.25
N PHE A 210 6.50 -11.18 6.05
CA PHE A 210 5.74 -10.91 4.83
C PHE A 210 4.80 -9.74 5.12
N PRO A 211 4.91 -8.61 4.40
CA PRO A 211 3.98 -7.51 4.55
C PRO A 211 2.63 -7.86 3.92
N LEU A 212 1.56 -7.59 4.65
CA LEU A 212 0.18 -7.75 4.17
C LEU A 212 -0.35 -6.40 3.72
N GLN A 213 -0.73 -6.32 2.45
CA GLN A 213 -1.23 -5.10 1.83
C GLN A 213 -2.72 -5.23 1.48
N ASP A 214 -3.44 -4.12 1.52
CA ASP A 214 -4.80 -4.03 0.99
C ASP A 214 -4.81 -4.00 -0.55
N ILE A 215 -5.99 -3.91 -1.16
CA ILE A 215 -6.16 -3.86 -2.62
C ILE A 215 -5.49 -2.63 -3.25
N HIS A 216 -5.27 -1.56 -2.49
CA HIS A 216 -4.63 -0.32 -2.94
C HIS A 216 -3.11 -0.33 -2.73
N GLY A 217 -2.56 -1.35 -2.05
CA GLY A 217 -1.14 -1.46 -1.74
C GLY A 217 -0.75 -0.85 -0.39
N ASN A 218 -1.69 -0.37 0.42
CA ASN A 218 -1.39 0.11 1.77
C ASN A 218 -0.98 -1.04 2.67
N LEU A 219 0.07 -0.86 3.45
CA LEU A 219 0.59 -1.86 4.38
C LEU A 219 -0.27 -1.90 5.64
N ILE A 220 -1.11 -2.93 5.76
CA ILE A 220 -2.13 -3.03 6.81
C ILE A 220 -1.75 -3.98 7.94
N ALA A 221 -0.84 -4.94 7.71
CA ALA A 221 -0.45 -5.94 8.68
C ALA A 221 0.82 -6.69 8.25
N PHE A 222 1.23 -7.68 9.07
CA PHE A 222 2.36 -8.56 8.79
C PHE A 222 2.00 -10.02 9.06
N ALA A 223 2.68 -10.90 8.34
CA ALA A 223 2.75 -12.32 8.65
C ALA A 223 4.21 -12.70 8.90
N GLY A 224 4.46 -13.54 9.89
CA GLY A 224 5.80 -13.98 10.27
C GLY A 224 5.95 -15.49 10.21
N ARG A 225 6.93 -16.00 9.47
CA ARG A 225 7.29 -17.41 9.45
C ARG A 225 8.55 -17.64 10.27
N VAL A 226 8.49 -18.54 11.24
CA VAL A 226 9.66 -18.98 11.99
C VAL A 226 10.61 -19.79 11.08
N ILE A 227 11.92 -19.66 11.31
CA ILE A 227 12.95 -20.41 10.57
C ILE A 227 13.44 -21.67 11.33
N THR A 228 12.99 -21.85 12.55
CA THR A 228 13.24 -23.01 13.42
C THR A 228 11.98 -23.87 13.53
N GLU A 229 12.05 -24.96 14.28
CA GLU A 229 10.90 -25.85 14.54
C GLU A 229 9.93 -25.33 15.61
N THR A 230 10.05 -24.07 16.01
CA THR A 230 9.20 -23.46 17.06
C THR A 230 7.79 -23.20 16.53
N GLU A 231 6.78 -23.55 17.30
CA GLU A 231 5.37 -23.28 16.98
C GLU A 231 4.91 -21.89 17.52
N PRO A 232 3.94 -21.25 16.88
CA PRO A 232 3.33 -21.61 15.60
C PRO A 232 4.27 -21.30 14.43
N LYS A 233 4.27 -22.18 13.42
CA LYS A 233 5.09 -22.04 12.19
C LYS A 233 4.82 -20.71 11.48
N TYR A 234 3.56 -20.29 11.39
CA TYR A 234 3.14 -18.99 10.88
C TYR A 234 2.39 -18.22 11.97
N LEU A 235 2.68 -16.94 12.08
CA LEU A 235 2.02 -16.01 12.98
C LEU A 235 1.61 -14.77 12.20
N ASN A 236 0.33 -14.43 12.20
CA ASN A 236 -0.18 -13.20 11.59
C ASN A 236 -0.36 -12.10 12.64
N SER A 237 -0.43 -10.84 12.20
CA SER A 237 -0.93 -9.75 13.02
C SER A 237 -2.30 -10.11 13.62
N PRO A 238 -2.64 -9.60 14.80
CA PRO A 238 -4.01 -9.69 15.31
C PRO A 238 -4.92 -8.83 14.43
N GLU A 239 -6.22 -8.89 14.66
CA GLU A 239 -7.13 -7.89 14.13
C GLU A 239 -6.79 -6.51 14.68
N THR A 240 -6.80 -5.52 13.80
CA THR A 240 -6.49 -4.12 14.10
C THR A 240 -7.49 -3.22 13.38
N PRO A 241 -7.54 -1.91 13.65
CA PRO A 241 -8.35 -0.99 12.86
C PRO A 241 -8.03 -1.01 11.34
N LEU A 242 -6.81 -1.46 10.97
CA LEU A 242 -6.39 -1.59 9.55
C LEU A 242 -6.63 -2.98 8.96
N TYR A 243 -6.64 -4.04 9.78
CA TYR A 243 -6.57 -5.42 9.32
C TYR A 243 -7.64 -6.30 9.95
N ILE A 244 -8.51 -6.85 9.11
CA ILE A 244 -9.51 -7.86 9.48
C ILE A 244 -9.10 -9.17 8.82
N LYS A 245 -8.81 -10.18 9.64
CA LYS A 245 -8.41 -11.51 9.19
C LYS A 245 -9.50 -12.12 8.28
N GLY A 246 -9.08 -12.69 7.16
CA GLY A 246 -10.00 -13.29 6.19
C GLY A 246 -10.55 -12.32 5.13
N LYS A 247 -10.36 -11.00 5.26
CA LYS A 247 -10.76 -10.03 4.23
C LYS A 247 -9.65 -9.68 3.23
N HIS A 248 -8.43 -10.19 3.44
CA HIS A 248 -7.28 -9.82 2.64
C HIS A 248 -6.53 -11.05 2.15
N LEU A 249 -6.19 -11.06 0.87
CA LEU A 249 -5.36 -12.07 0.22
C LEU A 249 -3.97 -11.51 -0.02
N PHE A 250 -2.94 -12.25 0.37
CA PHE A 250 -1.55 -11.87 0.12
C PHE A 250 -1.26 -11.80 -1.38
N GLY A 251 -0.66 -10.71 -1.83
CA GLY A 251 -0.31 -10.50 -3.24
C GLY A 251 -1.47 -10.09 -4.15
N PHE A 252 -2.71 -9.97 -3.64
CA PHE A 252 -3.86 -9.63 -4.49
C PHE A 252 -3.72 -8.26 -5.16
N ASN A 253 -3.19 -7.27 -4.46
CA ASN A 253 -2.90 -5.95 -5.03
C ASN A 253 -1.96 -6.00 -6.26
N ARG A 254 -1.08 -7.00 -6.32
CA ARG A 254 -0.16 -7.24 -7.45
C ARG A 254 -0.82 -8.04 -8.56
N ALA A 255 -1.67 -9.00 -8.19
CA ALA A 255 -2.31 -9.93 -9.12
C ALA A 255 -3.54 -9.34 -9.83
N LYS A 256 -4.24 -8.37 -9.21
CA LYS A 256 -5.55 -7.87 -9.66
C LYS A 256 -5.62 -7.49 -11.14
N GLU A 257 -4.58 -6.84 -11.67
CA GLU A 257 -4.54 -6.42 -13.07
C GLU A 257 -4.38 -7.63 -14.03
N SER A 258 -3.54 -8.60 -13.65
CA SER A 258 -3.36 -9.82 -14.44
C SER A 258 -4.62 -10.69 -14.42
N ILE A 259 -5.25 -10.81 -13.25
CA ILE A 259 -6.54 -11.52 -13.09
C ILE A 259 -7.60 -10.89 -14.00
N ARG A 260 -7.72 -9.56 -13.97
CA ARG A 260 -8.68 -8.82 -14.79
C ARG A 260 -8.43 -9.00 -16.29
N LYS A 261 -7.16 -8.90 -16.73
CA LYS A 261 -6.79 -9.05 -18.15
C LYS A 261 -7.03 -10.43 -18.70
N GLN A 262 -6.80 -11.46 -17.87
CA GLN A 262 -6.83 -12.85 -18.32
C GLN A 262 -8.08 -13.62 -17.89
N ASN A 263 -8.96 -12.96 -17.10
CA ASN A 263 -10.19 -13.56 -16.54
C ASN A 263 -9.91 -14.88 -15.83
N ARG A 264 -8.77 -15.00 -15.16
CA ARG A 264 -8.31 -16.20 -14.47
C ARG A 264 -7.49 -15.84 -13.24
N ALA A 265 -7.71 -16.55 -12.12
CA ALA A 265 -6.92 -16.44 -10.89
C ALA A 265 -6.40 -17.82 -10.49
N LEU A 266 -5.20 -17.87 -9.94
CA LEU A 266 -4.62 -19.04 -9.28
C LEU A 266 -4.61 -18.78 -7.77
N ILE A 267 -5.23 -19.65 -6.99
CA ILE A 267 -5.24 -19.58 -5.53
C ILE A 267 -4.25 -20.62 -5.00
N VAL A 268 -3.35 -20.18 -4.10
CA VAL A 268 -2.36 -21.03 -3.44
C VAL A 268 -2.44 -20.83 -1.92
N GLU A 269 -1.99 -21.81 -1.13
CA GLU A 269 -2.16 -21.80 0.33
C GLU A 269 -1.09 -20.97 1.05
N GLY A 270 0.12 -20.86 0.50
CA GLY A 270 1.28 -20.33 1.20
C GLY A 270 1.86 -19.05 0.59
N TYR A 271 2.45 -18.19 1.44
CA TYR A 271 3.15 -16.97 1.00
C TYR A 271 4.30 -17.28 0.04
N PHE A 272 5.06 -18.32 0.31
CA PHE A 272 6.14 -18.76 -0.58
C PHE A 272 5.62 -19.32 -1.90
N ASP A 273 4.48 -19.99 -1.90
CA ASP A 273 3.89 -20.53 -3.11
C ASP A 273 3.40 -19.41 -4.02
N GLN A 274 2.81 -18.38 -3.44
CA GLN A 274 2.41 -17.18 -4.15
C GLN A 274 3.63 -16.47 -4.78
N MET A 275 4.69 -16.23 -4.02
CA MET A 275 5.93 -15.63 -4.53
C MET A 275 6.55 -16.47 -5.65
N ARG A 276 6.56 -17.80 -5.51
CA ARG A 276 7.11 -18.72 -6.51
C ARG A 276 6.27 -18.79 -7.79
N ALA A 277 4.95 -18.72 -7.66
CA ALA A 277 4.06 -18.70 -8.81
C ALA A 277 4.27 -17.41 -9.64
N GLN A 278 4.46 -16.29 -8.99
CA GLN A 278 4.74 -15.03 -9.68
C GLN A 278 6.09 -15.05 -10.41
N THR A 279 7.15 -15.65 -9.84
CA THR A 279 8.46 -15.76 -10.53
C THR A 279 8.40 -16.60 -11.79
N ARG A 280 7.43 -17.50 -11.92
CA ARG A 280 7.22 -18.33 -13.09
C ARG A 280 6.20 -17.74 -14.08
N ASN A 281 5.85 -16.47 -13.92
CA ASN A 281 4.77 -15.81 -14.68
C ASN A 281 3.45 -16.60 -14.66
N LEU A 282 3.28 -17.46 -13.67
CA LEU A 282 1.99 -18.06 -13.38
C LEU A 282 1.13 -16.98 -12.75
N LEU A 283 0.03 -16.74 -13.40
CA LEU A 283 -0.94 -15.71 -13.02
C LEU A 283 -1.53 -16.02 -11.65
N ILE A 284 -1.36 -15.10 -10.75
CA ILE A 284 -1.88 -15.19 -9.39
C ILE A 284 -2.81 -14.03 -9.18
#